data_bd835e83bdf7630c32aa955fe8f2b108
#
_entry.id   bd835e83bdf7630c32aa955fe8f2b108
#
_cell.length_a   1.000
_cell.length_b   1.000
_cell.length_c   1.000
_cell.angle_alpha   90.00
_cell.angle_beta   90.00
_cell.angle_gamma   90.00
#
_symmetry.space_group_name_H-M   'P 1'
#
loop_
_entity.id
_entity.type
_entity.pdbx_description
1 polymer ?
#
loop_
_entity_poly.entity_id
_entity_poly.type
_entity_poly.pdbx_seq_one_letter_code
_entity_poly.pdbx_strand_id
1 'polypeptide(L)'
;MTVLSQFIYYAYEKGDITMHVRSFQLSDVNSVTELMQIALSEECYKETVGAFARQLSWDSGLIVVAEEEGEIVGALIGTIDQNHGCYYRIAIHPDHRRMGIGKSLVESMEQRFQQRKVSRIWVAGDKHNSAAMPLYEAMGYGASQILQAFQKLSILAPH
;
A
#
# COMPACT_ATOMS: atom_id res chain seq x y z
N MET A 1 -4.95 -14.93 -20.86
CA MET A 1 -5.25 -13.52 -20.59
C MET A 1 -4.11 -12.90 -19.78
N THR A 2 -3.64 -11.74 -20.18
CA THR A 2 -2.57 -11.06 -19.45
C THR A 2 -3.12 -10.44 -18.17
N VAL A 3 -2.22 -10.15 -17.22
CA VAL A 3 -2.60 -9.47 -15.98
C VAL A 3 -3.26 -8.11 -16.27
N LEU A 4 -2.73 -7.38 -17.25
CA LEU A 4 -3.29 -6.09 -17.65
C LEU A 4 -4.73 -6.24 -18.17
N SER A 5 -4.99 -7.27 -18.99
CA SER A 5 -6.33 -7.53 -19.51
C SER A 5 -7.33 -7.84 -18.38
N GLN A 6 -6.88 -8.56 -17.36
CA GLN A 6 -7.72 -8.86 -16.19
C GLN A 6 -8.06 -7.59 -15.41
N PHE A 7 -7.10 -6.68 -15.22
CA PHE A 7 -7.36 -5.41 -14.53
C PHE A 7 -8.35 -4.54 -15.31
N ILE A 8 -8.21 -4.45 -16.61
CA ILE A 8 -9.12 -3.66 -17.44
C ILE A 8 -10.53 -4.25 -17.38
N TYR A 9 -10.65 -5.57 -17.48
CA TYR A 9 -11.94 -6.25 -17.40
C TYR A 9 -12.61 -6.02 -16.04
N TYR A 10 -11.85 -6.17 -14.95
CA TYR A 10 -12.36 -5.96 -13.60
C TYR A 10 -12.86 -4.52 -13.40
N ALA A 11 -12.08 -3.55 -13.84
CA ALA A 11 -12.46 -2.14 -13.73
C ALA A 11 -13.74 -1.85 -14.55
N TYR A 12 -13.85 -2.44 -15.72
CA TYR A 12 -15.04 -2.29 -16.55
C TYR A 12 -16.29 -2.82 -15.84
N GLU A 13 -16.21 -4.02 -15.25
CA GLU A 13 -17.34 -4.61 -14.52
C GLU A 13 -17.78 -3.75 -13.33
N LYS A 14 -16.85 -3.05 -12.71
CA LYS A 14 -17.15 -2.15 -11.59
C LYS A 14 -17.68 -0.80 -12.05
N GLY A 15 -17.73 -0.54 -13.35
CA GLY A 15 -18.12 0.74 -13.88
C GLY A 15 -17.06 1.81 -13.77
N ASP A 16 -15.83 1.41 -13.46
CA ASP A 16 -14.68 2.31 -13.30
C ASP A 16 -13.57 1.84 -14.24
N ILE A 17 -13.76 2.13 -15.54
CA ILE A 17 -12.87 1.65 -16.60
C ILE A 17 -11.52 2.35 -16.61
N THR A 18 -11.32 3.39 -15.79
CA THR A 18 -10.11 4.20 -15.80
C THR A 18 -9.17 3.88 -14.64
N MET A 19 -9.66 3.19 -13.59
CA MET A 19 -8.87 2.88 -12.40
C MET A 19 -8.21 1.51 -12.53
N HIS A 20 -6.92 1.42 -12.23
CA HIS A 20 -6.23 0.15 -12.12
C HIS A 20 -5.09 0.24 -11.09
N VAL A 21 -4.77 -0.92 -10.51
CA VAL A 21 -3.68 -1.07 -9.55
C VAL A 21 -2.50 -1.74 -10.26
N ARG A 22 -1.32 -1.21 -10.03
CA ARG A 22 -0.09 -1.72 -10.67
C ARG A 22 1.10 -1.56 -9.75
N SER A 23 2.22 -2.15 -10.16
CA SER A 23 3.49 -1.95 -9.46
C SER A 23 3.96 -0.51 -9.60
N PHE A 24 4.60 -0.02 -8.55
CA PHE A 24 5.30 1.25 -8.57
C PHE A 24 6.40 1.22 -9.63
N GLN A 25 6.53 2.33 -10.35
CA GLN A 25 7.62 2.59 -11.29
C GLN A 25 8.42 3.80 -10.82
N LEU A 26 9.69 3.87 -11.16
CA LEU A 26 10.55 4.96 -10.71
C LEU A 26 10.01 6.34 -11.12
N SER A 27 9.34 6.42 -12.27
CA SER A 27 8.68 7.64 -12.71
C SER A 27 7.53 8.10 -11.81
N ASP A 28 7.06 7.25 -10.90
CA ASP A 28 5.96 7.57 -9.98
C ASP A 28 6.43 8.30 -8.71
N VAL A 29 7.75 8.45 -8.49
CA VAL A 29 8.27 9.00 -7.24
C VAL A 29 7.61 10.33 -6.86
N ASN A 30 7.58 11.27 -7.80
CA ASN A 30 7.01 12.59 -7.53
C ASN A 30 5.51 12.52 -7.26
N SER A 31 4.77 11.74 -8.05
CA SER A 31 3.32 11.61 -7.90
C SER A 31 2.96 10.94 -6.57
N VAL A 32 3.69 9.90 -6.17
CA VAL A 32 3.46 9.24 -4.88
C VAL A 32 3.81 10.16 -3.72
N THR A 33 4.91 10.91 -3.83
CA THR A 33 5.31 11.87 -2.80
C THR A 33 4.24 12.96 -2.63
N GLU A 34 3.73 13.51 -3.71
CA GLU A 34 2.65 14.49 -3.68
C GLU A 34 1.38 13.90 -3.07
N LEU A 35 1.02 12.68 -3.46
CA LEU A 35 -0.13 11.98 -2.89
C LEU A 35 0.00 11.86 -1.38
N MET A 36 1.16 11.44 -0.89
CA MET A 36 1.39 11.28 0.55
C MET A 36 1.27 12.62 1.28
N GLN A 37 1.76 13.71 0.68
CA GLN A 37 1.63 15.04 1.27
C GLN A 37 0.17 15.48 1.39
N ILE A 38 -0.65 15.12 0.42
CA ILE A 38 -2.08 15.47 0.41
C ILE A 38 -2.88 14.57 1.37
N ALA A 39 -2.58 13.27 1.37
CA ALA A 39 -3.42 12.27 2.04
C ALA A 39 -3.04 12.04 3.50
N LEU A 40 -1.81 12.31 3.89
CA LEU A 40 -1.29 12.03 5.25
C LEU A 40 -1.10 13.32 6.02
N SER A 41 -1.17 13.24 7.36
CA SER A 41 -0.77 14.37 8.20
C SER A 41 0.71 14.68 7.99
N GLU A 42 1.12 15.90 8.33
CA GLU A 42 2.53 16.28 8.22
C GLU A 42 3.44 15.36 9.01
N GLU A 43 3.05 15.01 10.23
CA GLU A 43 3.82 14.10 11.08
C GLU A 43 3.94 12.72 10.43
N CYS A 44 2.82 12.19 9.94
CA CYS A 44 2.79 10.88 9.28
C CYS A 44 3.62 10.90 8.00
N TYR A 45 3.52 11.95 7.21
CA TYR A 45 4.30 12.11 5.99
C TYR A 45 5.80 12.08 6.27
N LYS A 46 6.25 12.83 7.26
CA LYS A 46 7.68 12.89 7.62
C LYS A 46 8.22 11.51 8.02
N GLU A 47 7.45 10.76 8.78
CA GLU A 47 7.82 9.40 9.16
C GLU A 47 7.82 8.47 7.94
N THR A 48 6.81 8.58 7.09
CA THR A 48 6.57 7.65 5.98
C THR A 48 7.58 7.83 4.86
N VAL A 49 8.00 9.05 4.56
CA VAL A 49 8.85 9.32 3.40
C VAL A 49 10.20 8.61 3.48
N GLY A 50 10.77 8.50 4.67
CA GLY A 50 12.02 7.77 4.87
C GLY A 50 11.86 6.27 4.64
N ALA A 51 10.78 5.70 5.18
CA ALA A 51 10.47 4.29 4.98
C ALA A 51 10.18 3.99 3.51
N PHE A 52 9.47 4.88 2.83
CA PHE A 52 9.21 4.77 1.40
C PHE A 52 10.52 4.70 0.62
N ALA A 53 11.44 5.60 0.89
CA ALA A 53 12.73 5.63 0.19
C ALA A 53 13.54 4.34 0.41
N ARG A 54 13.54 3.82 1.64
CA ARG A 54 14.25 2.56 1.93
C ARG A 54 13.60 1.37 1.23
N GLN A 55 12.28 1.27 1.28
CA GLN A 55 11.58 0.18 0.60
C GLN A 55 11.76 0.25 -0.90
N LEU A 56 11.74 1.44 -1.47
CA LEU A 56 12.01 1.66 -2.89
C LEU A 56 13.39 1.11 -3.28
N SER A 57 14.38 1.33 -2.44
CA SER A 57 15.76 0.87 -2.66
C SER A 57 15.88 -0.66 -2.49
N TRP A 58 15.15 -1.25 -1.56
CA TRP A 58 15.27 -2.68 -1.26
C TRP A 58 14.45 -3.55 -2.20
N ASP A 59 13.18 -3.21 -2.40
CA ASP A 59 12.29 -3.97 -3.28
C ASP A 59 11.09 -3.08 -3.65
N SER A 60 11.19 -2.42 -4.78
CA SER A 60 10.11 -1.57 -5.28
C SER A 60 8.84 -2.35 -5.63
N GLY A 61 8.95 -3.67 -5.81
CA GLY A 61 7.80 -4.54 -6.06
C GLY A 61 6.84 -4.65 -4.89
N LEU A 62 7.23 -4.18 -3.69
CA LEU A 62 6.37 -4.13 -2.52
C LEU A 62 5.74 -2.74 -2.32
N ILE A 63 5.76 -1.91 -3.35
CA ILE A 63 5.01 -0.66 -3.40
C ILE A 63 4.05 -0.77 -4.57
N VAL A 64 2.76 -0.64 -4.28
CA VAL A 64 1.71 -0.68 -5.31
C VAL A 64 0.98 0.64 -5.36
N VAL A 65 0.54 1.01 -6.55
CA VAL A 65 -0.15 2.27 -6.77
C VAL A 65 -1.47 2.03 -7.48
N ALA A 66 -2.44 2.90 -7.21
CA ALA A 66 -3.70 2.95 -7.93
C ALA A 66 -3.68 4.18 -8.83
N GLU A 67 -3.93 3.95 -10.11
CA GLU A 67 -3.91 4.99 -11.13
C GLU A 67 -5.32 5.14 -11.70
N GLU A 68 -5.78 6.38 -11.83
CA GLU A 68 -7.06 6.72 -12.44
C GLU A 68 -6.84 7.87 -13.40
N GLU A 69 -7.20 7.64 -14.66
CA GLU A 69 -7.04 8.65 -15.73
C GLU A 69 -5.62 9.23 -15.79
N GLY A 70 -4.62 8.38 -15.61
CA GLY A 70 -3.21 8.78 -15.64
C GLY A 70 -2.69 9.39 -14.34
N GLU A 71 -3.52 9.54 -13.33
CA GLU A 71 -3.16 10.15 -12.05
C GLU A 71 -3.03 9.10 -10.96
N ILE A 72 -2.03 9.21 -10.10
CA ILE A 72 -1.88 8.33 -8.95
C ILE A 72 -2.80 8.83 -7.83
N VAL A 73 -3.79 8.01 -7.49
CA VAL A 73 -4.80 8.35 -6.48
C VAL A 73 -4.70 7.50 -5.22
N GLY A 74 -3.86 6.48 -5.22
CA GLY A 74 -3.62 5.65 -4.05
C GLY A 74 -2.25 4.99 -4.11
N ALA A 75 -1.70 4.69 -2.94
CA ALA A 75 -0.44 3.97 -2.82
C ALA A 75 -0.43 3.15 -1.53
N LEU A 76 0.16 1.97 -1.59
CA LEU A 76 0.35 1.11 -0.42
C LEU A 76 1.81 0.70 -0.39
N ILE A 77 2.45 0.98 0.75
CA ILE A 77 3.82 0.58 1.02
C ILE A 77 3.77 -0.66 1.89
N GLY A 78 4.28 -1.77 1.36
CA GLY A 78 4.50 -2.99 2.12
C GLY A 78 5.99 -3.19 2.33
N THR A 79 6.33 -4.12 3.20
CA THR A 79 7.72 -4.53 3.41
C THR A 79 7.74 -5.98 3.85
N ILE A 80 8.90 -6.61 3.73
CA ILE A 80 9.13 -7.96 4.26
C ILE A 80 10.30 -7.86 5.23
N ASP A 81 10.09 -8.36 6.44
CA ASP A 81 11.10 -8.37 7.48
C ASP A 81 11.05 -9.73 8.16
N GLN A 82 12.21 -10.43 8.23
CA GLN A 82 12.30 -11.76 8.81
C GLN A 82 11.27 -12.74 8.25
N ASN A 83 11.05 -12.68 6.94
CA ASN A 83 10.07 -13.49 6.21
C ASN A 83 8.62 -13.23 6.60
N HIS A 84 8.32 -12.10 7.23
CA HIS A 84 6.97 -11.64 7.50
C HIS A 84 6.65 -10.46 6.60
N GLY A 85 5.50 -10.50 5.93
CA GLY A 85 4.99 -9.36 5.19
C GLY A 85 4.33 -8.38 6.15
N CYS A 86 4.44 -7.10 5.87
CA CYS A 86 3.77 -6.08 6.67
C CYS A 86 3.18 -5.01 5.76
N TYR A 87 1.89 -4.72 5.94
CA TYR A 87 1.28 -3.52 5.37
C TYR A 87 1.70 -2.36 6.26
N TYR A 88 2.58 -1.52 5.73
CA TYR A 88 3.13 -0.44 6.54
C TYR A 88 2.29 0.84 6.48
N ARG A 89 2.01 1.34 5.28
CA ARG A 89 1.31 2.62 5.14
C ARG A 89 0.48 2.63 3.85
N ILE A 90 -0.77 3.10 3.97
CA ILE A 90 -1.65 3.31 2.83
C ILE A 90 -2.02 4.79 2.74
N ALA A 91 -2.00 5.33 1.53
CA ALA A 91 -2.41 6.70 1.26
C ALA A 91 -3.40 6.70 0.11
N ILE A 92 -4.57 7.30 0.32
CA ILE A 92 -5.60 7.41 -0.71
C ILE A 92 -6.00 8.88 -0.79
N HIS A 93 -6.01 9.43 -2.01
CA HIS A 93 -6.41 10.80 -2.23
C HIS A 93 -7.79 11.05 -1.60
N PRO A 94 -7.97 12.13 -0.84
CA PRO A 94 -9.23 12.37 -0.12
C PRO A 94 -10.48 12.35 -1.03
N ASP A 95 -10.35 12.82 -2.26
CA ASP A 95 -11.47 12.87 -3.20
C ASP A 95 -11.81 11.50 -3.81
N HIS A 96 -10.99 10.48 -3.54
CA HIS A 96 -11.15 9.15 -4.11
C HIS A 96 -11.40 8.08 -3.05
N ARG A 97 -11.69 8.47 -1.83
CA ARG A 97 -11.98 7.52 -0.74
C ARG A 97 -13.35 6.88 -0.93
N ARG A 98 -13.53 5.69 -0.34
CA ARG A 98 -14.78 4.90 -0.39
C ARG A 98 -15.14 4.41 -1.80
N MET A 99 -14.16 4.32 -2.70
CA MET A 99 -14.36 3.84 -4.07
C MET A 99 -13.75 2.44 -4.29
N GLY A 100 -13.37 1.76 -3.19
CA GLY A 100 -12.78 0.42 -3.27
C GLY A 100 -11.29 0.41 -3.62
N ILE A 101 -10.63 1.56 -3.67
CA ILE A 101 -9.22 1.66 -4.02
C ILE A 101 -8.35 0.97 -2.97
N GLY A 102 -8.62 1.21 -1.69
CA GLY A 102 -7.88 0.59 -0.60
C GLY A 102 -7.92 -0.93 -0.64
N LYS A 103 -9.11 -1.48 -0.87
CA LYS A 103 -9.29 -2.93 -0.99
C LYS A 103 -8.46 -3.49 -2.15
N SER A 104 -8.50 -2.84 -3.30
CA SER A 104 -7.73 -3.28 -4.47
C SER A 104 -6.24 -3.23 -4.23
N LEU A 105 -5.75 -2.20 -3.53
CA LEU A 105 -4.34 -2.08 -3.17
C LEU A 105 -3.91 -3.22 -2.24
N VAL A 106 -4.71 -3.51 -1.21
CA VAL A 106 -4.40 -4.57 -0.25
C VAL A 106 -4.43 -5.94 -0.92
N GLU A 107 -5.43 -6.21 -1.76
CA GLU A 107 -5.50 -7.45 -2.52
C GLU A 107 -4.25 -7.65 -3.41
N SER A 108 -3.82 -6.61 -4.08
CA SER A 108 -2.62 -6.66 -4.91
C SER A 108 -1.37 -6.95 -4.08
N MET A 109 -1.22 -6.29 -2.94
CA MET A 109 -0.08 -6.52 -2.06
C MET A 109 -0.10 -7.93 -1.48
N GLU A 110 -1.27 -8.44 -1.11
CA GLU A 110 -1.41 -9.80 -0.59
C GLU A 110 -0.89 -10.82 -1.60
N GLN A 111 -1.20 -10.63 -2.88
CA GLN A 111 -0.68 -11.49 -3.95
C GLN A 111 0.85 -11.45 -3.99
N ARG A 112 1.45 -10.27 -3.83
CA ARG A 112 2.90 -10.12 -3.83
C ARG A 112 3.53 -10.83 -2.64
N PHE A 113 2.95 -10.71 -1.47
CA PHE A 113 3.42 -11.44 -0.29
C PHE A 113 3.32 -12.94 -0.50
N GLN A 114 2.25 -13.42 -1.09
CA GLN A 114 2.11 -14.85 -1.41
C GLN A 114 3.15 -15.32 -2.41
N GLN A 115 3.45 -14.53 -3.43
CA GLN A 115 4.48 -14.84 -4.41
C GLN A 115 5.87 -14.91 -3.77
N ARG A 116 6.10 -14.12 -2.75
CA ARG A 116 7.36 -14.11 -2.00
C ARG A 116 7.39 -15.13 -0.85
N LYS A 117 6.30 -15.89 -0.69
CA LYS A 117 6.19 -16.99 0.27
C LYS A 117 6.48 -16.57 1.71
N VAL A 118 5.95 -15.40 2.10
CA VAL A 118 6.05 -14.96 3.48
C VAL A 118 5.31 -15.93 4.40
N SER A 119 5.81 -16.09 5.62
CA SER A 119 5.20 -17.00 6.60
C SER A 119 3.98 -16.38 7.28
N ARG A 120 3.95 -15.06 7.43
CA ARG A 120 2.84 -14.31 8.03
C ARG A 120 2.72 -12.94 7.42
N ILE A 121 1.53 -12.35 7.53
CA ILE A 121 1.26 -10.98 7.11
C ILE A 121 0.77 -10.19 8.32
N TRP A 122 1.41 -9.04 8.55
CA TRP A 122 1.09 -8.14 9.64
C TRP A 122 0.57 -6.82 9.11
N VAL A 123 -0.18 -6.10 9.96
CA VAL A 123 -0.56 -4.69 9.74
C VAL A 123 0.19 -3.87 10.77
N ALA A 124 0.89 -2.83 10.37
CA ALA A 124 1.60 -1.96 11.30
C ALA A 124 0.60 -1.29 12.25
N GLY A 125 0.83 -1.45 13.56
CA GLY A 125 -0.11 -1.04 14.60
C GLY A 125 0.22 0.32 15.20
N ASP A 126 0.40 1.35 14.38
CA ASP A 126 0.67 2.69 14.87
C ASP A 126 -0.56 3.59 14.75
N LYS A 127 -0.49 4.74 15.42
CA LYS A 127 -1.61 5.70 15.45
C LYS A 127 -1.99 6.20 14.06
N HIS A 128 -1.03 6.25 13.14
CA HIS A 128 -1.27 6.75 11.78
C HIS A 128 -2.05 5.76 10.92
N ASN A 129 -2.13 4.49 11.34
CA ASN A 129 -2.91 3.46 10.65
C ASN A 129 -4.32 3.31 11.23
N SER A 130 -4.69 4.07 12.25
CA SER A 130 -6.00 3.93 12.90
C SER A 130 -7.16 4.09 11.91
N ALA A 131 -7.06 5.06 11.01
CA ALA A 131 -8.11 5.31 10.02
C ALA A 131 -8.23 4.18 8.98
N ALA A 132 -7.16 3.43 8.75
CA ALA A 132 -7.14 2.31 7.81
C ALA A 132 -7.56 0.98 8.44
N MET A 133 -7.63 0.89 9.77
CA MET A 133 -7.96 -0.37 10.45
C MET A 133 -9.27 -1.00 9.97
N PRO A 134 -10.38 -0.25 9.79
CA PRO A 134 -11.60 -0.87 9.28
C PRO A 134 -11.44 -1.57 7.94
N LEU A 135 -10.58 -1.04 7.06
CA LEU A 135 -10.27 -1.67 5.78
C LEU A 135 -9.62 -3.04 5.99
N TYR A 136 -8.59 -3.10 6.83
CA TYR A 136 -7.88 -4.35 7.10
C TYR A 136 -8.79 -5.37 7.81
N GLU A 137 -9.59 -4.92 8.76
CA GLU A 137 -10.56 -5.79 9.45
C GLU A 137 -11.56 -6.37 8.46
N ALA A 138 -12.08 -5.56 7.54
CA ALA A 138 -13.01 -6.02 6.52
C ALA A 138 -12.39 -7.06 5.59
N MET A 139 -11.08 -7.07 5.46
CA MET A 139 -10.35 -8.03 4.63
C MET A 139 -9.85 -9.24 5.42
N GLY A 140 -10.25 -9.37 6.67
CA GLY A 140 -9.97 -10.56 7.49
C GLY A 140 -8.74 -10.45 8.39
N TYR A 141 -8.12 -9.28 8.50
CA TYR A 141 -6.99 -9.10 9.41
C TYR A 141 -7.50 -8.70 10.78
N GLY A 142 -7.28 -9.54 11.78
CA GLY A 142 -7.72 -9.31 13.14
C GLY A 142 -6.63 -8.83 14.08
N ALA A 143 -6.95 -8.75 15.37
CA ALA A 143 -6.03 -8.25 16.39
C ALA A 143 -4.71 -9.03 16.44
N SER A 144 -4.73 -10.33 16.15
CA SER A 144 -3.52 -11.16 16.17
C SER A 144 -2.55 -10.82 15.04
N GLN A 145 -2.97 -10.05 14.04
CA GLN A 145 -2.15 -9.66 12.90
C GLN A 145 -1.68 -8.21 12.99
N ILE A 146 -1.93 -7.55 14.11
CA ILE A 146 -1.44 -6.19 14.35
C ILE A 146 -0.03 -6.26 14.92
N LEU A 147 0.93 -5.68 14.23
CA LEU A 147 2.32 -5.62 14.69
C LEU A 147 2.47 -4.41 15.60
N GLN A 148 2.44 -4.66 16.93
CA GLN A 148 2.56 -3.59 17.92
C GLN A 148 3.97 -2.99 17.97
N ALA A 149 4.98 -3.82 17.76
CA ALA A 149 6.38 -3.37 17.76
C ALA A 149 6.82 -2.94 16.36
N PHE A 150 5.98 -2.19 15.64
CA PHE A 150 6.24 -1.79 14.27
C PHE A 150 7.52 -0.93 14.14
N GLN A 151 7.96 -0.26 15.23
CA GLN A 151 9.19 0.54 15.22
C GLN A 151 10.43 -0.31 14.94
N LYS A 152 10.32 -1.63 15.11
CA LYS A 152 11.42 -2.55 14.84
C LYS A 152 11.52 -2.97 13.36
N LEU A 153 10.56 -2.55 12.54
CA LEU A 153 10.64 -2.84 11.10
C LEU A 153 11.92 -2.23 10.52
N SER A 154 12.63 -3.01 9.73
CA SER A 154 13.92 -2.60 9.19
C SER A 154 13.84 -1.33 8.33
N ILE A 155 12.70 -1.09 7.65
CA ILE A 155 12.53 0.12 6.85
C ILE A 155 12.46 1.39 7.69
N LEU A 156 12.24 1.28 9.01
CA LEU A 156 12.19 2.42 9.92
C LEU A 156 13.51 2.62 10.67
N ALA A 157 14.36 1.60 10.70
CA ALA A 157 15.58 1.66 11.50
C ALA A 157 16.64 2.54 10.83
N PRO A 158 17.09 3.60 11.48
CA PRO A 158 18.27 4.33 11.00
C PRO A 158 19.52 3.46 11.22
N HIS A 159 20.33 3.36 10.22
CA HIS A 159 21.58 2.58 10.28
C HIS A 159 22.77 3.47 10.09
#